data_e80a2355b5e298c152582b8dcbeefbd8
#
_entry.id   e80a2355b5e298c152582b8dcbeefbd8
#
_cell.length_a   1.000
_cell.length_b   1.000
_cell.length_c   1.000
_cell.angle_alpha   90.00
_cell.angle_beta   90.00
_cell.angle_gamma   90.00
#
_symmetry.space_group_name_H-M   'P 1'
#
loop_
_entity.id
_entity.type
_entity.pdbx_description
1 polymer ?
#
loop_
_entity_poly.entity_id
_entity_poly.type
_entity_poly.pdbx_seq_one_letter_code
_entity_poly.pdbx_strand_id
1 'polypeptide(L)'
;MSRPVLWKWALTAVIVALAAAVALWPRGDSDSGGTGAPPEPAREVDPALRHASGAAVCPPGSDSRPAAGPLADIVLTCLADGMPAAPVAVPGAPTVLNLWAYWCEPCRTELPLFQEYADRAGSAVQVLTVHSDPAEAKALSLLAALNQDLRDQQRPELRLPGLQDPDARVRTAANAPNALPITVLIRPDGSIAEYVARPFRDVADIADTVAGALGVTV
;
A
#
# COMPACT_ATOMS: atom_id res chain seq x y z
N MET A 1 8.19 40.09 62.94
CA MET A 1 7.59 38.84 62.40
C MET A 1 7.99 38.75 60.93
N SER A 2 8.74 37.73 60.57
CA SER A 2 9.66 37.70 59.44
C SER A 2 8.94 37.55 58.08
N ARG A 3 9.22 38.44 57.15
CA ARG A 3 8.75 38.44 55.73
C ARG A 3 8.87 37.10 54.98
N PRO A 4 9.77 36.15 55.32
CA PRO A 4 9.91 34.89 54.63
C PRO A 4 8.78 33.88 54.89
N VAL A 5 8.03 34.02 55.98
CA VAL A 5 6.94 33.10 56.30
C VAL A 5 5.69 33.38 55.45
N LEU A 6 5.38 34.64 55.22
CA LEU A 6 4.24 35.06 54.40
C LEU A 6 4.38 34.65 52.93
N TRP A 7 5.58 34.69 52.38
CA TRP A 7 5.89 34.24 51.01
C TRP A 7 5.65 32.73 50.83
N LYS A 8 6.08 31.93 51.81
CA LYS A 8 5.85 30.48 51.74
C LYS A 8 4.37 30.13 51.72
N TRP A 9 3.56 30.80 52.54
CA TRP A 9 2.14 30.62 52.53
C TRP A 9 1.45 31.13 51.24
N ALA A 10 1.95 32.20 50.67
CA ALA A 10 1.44 32.70 49.40
C ALA A 10 1.77 31.73 48.23
N LEU A 11 2.96 31.17 48.19
CA LEU A 11 3.38 30.15 47.21
C LEU A 11 2.51 28.88 47.35
N THR A 12 2.25 28.42 48.55
CA THR A 12 1.45 27.24 48.79
C THR A 12 -0.01 27.46 48.33
N ALA A 13 -0.57 28.64 48.61
CA ALA A 13 -1.91 29.00 48.18
C ALA A 13 -2.06 29.05 46.64
N VAL A 14 -1.03 29.56 45.93
CA VAL A 14 -1.03 29.60 44.48
C VAL A 14 -0.93 28.19 43.86
N ILE A 15 -0.08 27.32 44.44
CA ILE A 15 0.02 25.93 44.00
C ILE A 15 -1.27 25.16 44.18
N VAL A 16 -1.91 25.34 45.35
CA VAL A 16 -3.23 24.69 45.63
C VAL A 16 -4.32 25.23 44.70
N ALA A 17 -4.34 26.54 44.41
CA ALA A 17 -5.30 27.11 43.48
C ALA A 17 -5.09 26.62 42.06
N LEU A 18 -3.83 26.47 41.58
CA LEU A 18 -3.51 25.91 40.28
C LEU A 18 -3.89 24.42 40.19
N ALA A 19 -3.61 23.64 41.23
CA ALA A 19 -4.00 22.24 41.31
C ALA A 19 -5.53 22.07 41.29
N ALA A 20 -6.28 22.93 42.01
CA ALA A 20 -7.74 22.94 41.97
C ALA A 20 -8.27 23.36 40.59
N ALA A 21 -7.67 24.33 39.93
CA ALA A 21 -8.05 24.75 38.59
C ALA A 21 -7.84 23.64 37.56
N VAL A 22 -6.76 22.86 37.67
CA VAL A 22 -6.52 21.69 36.81
C VAL A 22 -7.47 20.53 37.16
N ALA A 23 -7.81 20.34 38.41
CA ALA A 23 -8.72 19.28 38.85
C ALA A 23 -10.19 19.58 38.50
N LEU A 24 -10.59 20.86 38.48
CA LEU A 24 -11.95 21.33 38.15
C LEU A 24 -12.08 21.74 36.67
N TRP A 25 -11.00 21.65 35.89
CA TRP A 25 -11.10 21.83 34.44
C TRP A 25 -12.08 20.77 33.92
N PRO A 26 -13.17 21.16 33.22
CA PRO A 26 -14.06 20.18 32.64
C PRO A 26 -13.22 19.31 31.68
N ARG A 27 -12.86 18.14 32.14
CA ARG A 27 -12.44 17.07 31.27
C ARG A 27 -13.65 16.75 30.46
N GLY A 28 -13.68 17.13 29.20
CA GLY A 28 -14.72 16.67 28.29
C GLY A 28 -14.78 15.16 28.47
N ASP A 29 -15.91 14.70 29.04
CA ASP A 29 -16.21 13.29 29.16
C ASP A 29 -16.15 12.70 27.74
N SER A 30 -15.03 12.11 27.43
CA SER A 30 -14.98 11.11 26.38
C SER A 30 -15.75 9.92 26.94
N ASP A 31 -17.07 10.06 26.93
CA ASP A 31 -18.01 8.97 27.17
C ASP A 31 -17.70 7.90 26.09
N SER A 32 -16.80 6.98 26.47
CA SER A 32 -16.67 5.71 25.81
C SER A 32 -17.84 4.82 26.19
N GLY A 33 -19.04 5.37 26.05
CA GLY A 33 -20.29 4.63 25.93
C GLY A 33 -20.32 4.03 24.54
N GLY A 34 -19.80 2.82 24.40
CA GLY A 34 -19.89 2.02 23.18
C GLY A 34 -21.33 1.67 22.83
N THR A 35 -22.08 2.63 22.30
CA THR A 35 -23.08 2.32 21.29
C THR A 35 -22.31 2.23 20.00
N GLY A 36 -22.11 0.99 19.54
CA GLY A 36 -21.49 0.73 18.25
C GLY A 36 -22.21 1.53 17.17
N ALA A 37 -21.60 2.66 16.79
CA ALA A 37 -21.94 3.26 15.53
C ALA A 37 -21.80 2.15 14.49
N PRO A 38 -22.75 1.96 13.57
CA PRO A 38 -22.55 1.05 12.45
C PRO A 38 -21.20 1.39 11.83
N PRO A 39 -20.37 0.40 11.43
CA PRO A 39 -19.13 0.69 10.74
C PRO A 39 -19.49 1.68 9.61
N GLU A 40 -18.85 2.85 9.65
CA GLU A 40 -19.03 3.87 8.62
C GLU A 40 -18.77 3.13 7.30
N PRO A 41 -19.73 3.10 6.36
CA PRO A 41 -19.51 2.38 5.10
C PRO A 41 -18.21 2.90 4.53
N ALA A 42 -17.31 1.98 4.18
CA ALA A 42 -16.00 2.32 3.60
C ALA A 42 -16.28 3.42 2.57
N ARG A 43 -15.77 4.64 2.83
CA ARG A 43 -16.05 5.78 1.96
C ARG A 43 -15.67 5.38 0.56
N GLU A 44 -16.66 5.28 -0.30
CA GLU A 44 -16.46 4.98 -1.69
C GLU A 44 -15.44 5.98 -2.24
N VAL A 45 -14.36 5.47 -2.81
CA VAL A 45 -13.30 6.32 -3.34
C VAL A 45 -13.85 7.09 -4.53
N ASP A 46 -13.60 8.39 -4.56
CA ASP A 46 -14.03 9.28 -5.63
C ASP A 46 -13.56 8.73 -7.00
N PRO A 47 -14.47 8.49 -7.96
CA PRO A 47 -14.11 8.06 -9.30
C PRO A 47 -13.13 8.99 -10.02
N ALA A 48 -13.20 10.30 -9.75
CA ALA A 48 -12.23 11.26 -10.29
C ALA A 48 -10.81 11.02 -9.79
N LEU A 49 -10.66 10.61 -8.53
CA LEU A 49 -9.35 10.24 -7.97
C LEU A 49 -8.80 8.95 -8.60
N ARG A 50 -9.66 7.95 -8.86
CA ARG A 50 -9.27 6.74 -9.59
C ARG A 50 -8.76 7.08 -10.98
N HIS A 51 -9.51 7.90 -11.71
CA HIS A 51 -9.09 8.35 -13.04
C HIS A 51 -7.76 9.13 -13.00
N ALA A 52 -7.60 10.04 -12.04
CA ALA A 52 -6.38 10.84 -11.89
C ALA A 52 -5.15 10.01 -11.52
N SER A 53 -5.32 8.86 -10.89
CA SER A 53 -4.22 7.96 -10.51
C SER A 53 -3.47 7.38 -11.71
N GLY A 54 -4.13 7.26 -12.87
CA GLY A 54 -3.55 6.67 -14.07
C GLY A 54 -3.36 5.15 -14.01
N ALA A 55 -3.81 4.48 -12.94
CA ALA A 55 -3.73 3.03 -12.83
C ALA A 55 -4.47 2.37 -14.00
N ALA A 56 -3.85 1.38 -14.63
CA ALA A 56 -4.49 0.63 -15.70
C ALA A 56 -5.58 -0.29 -15.14
N VAL A 57 -6.58 -0.57 -15.96
CA VAL A 57 -7.61 -1.57 -15.66
C VAL A 57 -6.94 -2.93 -15.45
N CYS A 58 -7.33 -3.59 -14.38
CA CYS A 58 -6.78 -4.90 -14.07
C CYS A 58 -7.26 -5.95 -15.08
N PRO A 59 -6.46 -7.00 -15.31
CA PRO A 59 -6.89 -8.10 -16.15
C PRO A 59 -8.25 -8.62 -15.68
N PRO A 60 -9.22 -8.84 -16.59
CA PRO A 60 -10.50 -9.41 -16.20
C PRO A 60 -10.30 -10.79 -15.60
N GLY A 61 -11.12 -11.13 -14.60
CA GLY A 61 -11.19 -12.48 -14.10
C GLY A 61 -11.45 -13.43 -15.25
N SER A 62 -10.51 -14.30 -15.55
CA SER A 62 -10.75 -15.32 -16.55
C SER A 62 -11.62 -16.41 -15.91
N ASP A 63 -12.56 -17.00 -16.69
CA ASP A 63 -13.24 -18.24 -16.32
C ASP A 63 -12.26 -19.43 -16.22
N SER A 64 -10.99 -19.15 -16.44
CA SER A 64 -9.89 -20.09 -16.29
C SER A 64 -9.76 -20.51 -14.83
N ARG A 65 -9.57 -21.82 -14.62
CA ARG A 65 -9.28 -22.36 -13.28
C ARG A 65 -8.18 -21.51 -12.64
N PRO A 66 -8.33 -21.07 -11.37
CA PRO A 66 -7.25 -20.37 -10.65
C PRO A 66 -5.95 -21.16 -10.78
N ALA A 67 -4.82 -20.46 -10.89
CA ALA A 67 -3.52 -21.10 -10.80
C ALA A 67 -3.45 -21.89 -9.48
N ALA A 68 -2.78 -23.01 -9.48
CA ALA A 68 -2.48 -23.68 -8.23
C ALA A 68 -1.51 -22.83 -7.40
N GLY A 69 -1.57 -22.89 -6.08
CA GLY A 69 -0.59 -22.21 -5.23
C GLY A 69 -1.21 -21.33 -4.15
N PRO A 70 -0.39 -20.72 -3.29
CA PRO A 70 -0.86 -20.04 -2.09
C PRO A 70 -1.66 -18.76 -2.37
N LEU A 71 -1.58 -18.22 -3.59
CA LEU A 71 -2.29 -17.01 -4.01
C LEU A 71 -3.55 -17.27 -4.83
N ALA A 72 -3.89 -18.53 -5.09
CA ALA A 72 -4.97 -18.94 -6.00
C ALA A 72 -6.36 -18.42 -5.60
N ASP A 73 -6.63 -18.36 -4.29
CA ASP A 73 -7.93 -17.97 -3.75
C ASP A 73 -7.97 -16.48 -3.33
N ILE A 74 -6.93 -15.71 -3.64
CA ILE A 74 -6.87 -14.31 -3.26
C ILE A 74 -7.50 -13.47 -4.38
N VAL A 75 -8.70 -12.97 -4.10
CA VAL A 75 -9.36 -11.96 -4.92
C VAL A 75 -9.20 -10.61 -4.25
N LEU A 76 -8.71 -9.63 -5.00
CA LEU A 76 -8.51 -8.25 -4.58
C LEU A 76 -9.35 -7.31 -5.45
N THR A 77 -9.47 -6.04 -5.05
CA THR A 77 -10.11 -5.02 -5.88
C THR A 77 -9.08 -4.28 -6.72
N CYS A 78 -9.48 -3.89 -7.93
CA CYS A 78 -8.63 -3.11 -8.82
C CYS A 78 -8.62 -1.64 -8.41
N LEU A 79 -7.45 -1.01 -8.34
CA LEU A 79 -7.32 0.42 -8.02
C LEU A 79 -7.95 1.32 -9.09
N ALA A 80 -7.98 0.88 -10.35
CA ALA A 80 -8.50 1.69 -11.46
C ALA A 80 -10.01 1.91 -11.38
N ASP A 81 -10.78 0.91 -10.99
CA ASP A 81 -12.25 0.93 -11.05
C ASP A 81 -12.95 0.46 -9.76
N GLY A 82 -12.20 -0.09 -8.79
CA GLY A 82 -12.75 -0.63 -7.55
C GLY A 82 -13.46 -1.98 -7.72
N MET A 83 -13.42 -2.57 -8.90
CA MET A 83 -14.06 -3.85 -9.18
C MET A 83 -13.19 -5.02 -8.72
N PRO A 84 -13.79 -6.18 -8.40
CA PRO A 84 -13.02 -7.38 -8.16
C PRO A 84 -12.15 -7.72 -9.39
N ALA A 85 -10.85 -7.87 -9.15
CA ALA A 85 -9.91 -8.27 -10.18
C ALA A 85 -9.77 -9.80 -10.26
N ALA A 86 -9.16 -10.29 -11.34
CA ALA A 86 -8.76 -11.67 -11.47
C ALA A 86 -7.92 -12.12 -10.26
N PRO A 87 -7.84 -13.44 -9.99
CA PRO A 87 -6.86 -13.94 -9.05
C PRO A 87 -5.47 -13.36 -9.31
N VAL A 88 -4.76 -13.03 -8.23
CA VAL A 88 -3.44 -12.38 -8.27
C VAL A 88 -2.41 -13.15 -9.12
N ALA A 89 -2.60 -14.46 -9.25
CA ALA A 89 -1.81 -15.33 -10.13
C ALA A 89 -2.65 -15.78 -11.32
N VAL A 90 -2.27 -15.40 -12.53
CA VAL A 90 -2.94 -15.83 -13.76
C VAL A 90 -2.25 -17.08 -14.30
N PRO A 91 -3.00 -18.18 -14.53
CA PRO A 91 -2.41 -19.40 -15.07
C PRO A 91 -1.78 -19.17 -16.45
N GLY A 92 -0.61 -19.74 -16.64
CA GLY A 92 0.07 -19.75 -17.93
C GLY A 92 1.01 -18.56 -18.20
N ALA A 93 1.02 -17.55 -17.33
CA ALA A 93 1.95 -16.41 -17.46
C ALA A 93 2.82 -16.25 -16.20
N PRO A 94 4.14 -16.08 -16.36
CA PRO A 94 4.99 -15.65 -15.26
C PRO A 94 4.50 -14.29 -14.76
N THR A 95 4.42 -14.12 -13.44
CA THR A 95 3.87 -12.88 -12.86
C THR A 95 4.83 -12.28 -11.83
N VAL A 96 5.00 -10.98 -11.90
CA VAL A 96 5.74 -10.15 -10.95
C VAL A 96 4.72 -9.30 -10.17
N LEU A 97 4.66 -9.50 -8.86
CA LEU A 97 3.82 -8.70 -7.96
C LEU A 97 4.71 -7.80 -7.11
N ASN A 98 4.63 -6.50 -7.32
CA ASN A 98 5.28 -5.52 -6.47
C ASN A 98 4.32 -5.06 -5.37
N LEU A 99 4.63 -5.38 -4.12
CA LEU A 99 3.88 -4.99 -2.93
C LEU A 99 4.44 -3.68 -2.38
N TRP A 100 3.57 -2.68 -2.24
CA TRP A 100 3.94 -1.34 -1.83
C TRP A 100 2.89 -0.69 -0.92
N ALA A 101 3.23 0.45 -0.33
CA ALA A 101 2.28 1.29 0.39
C ALA A 101 2.57 2.78 0.15
N TYR A 102 1.55 3.63 0.28
CA TYR A 102 1.66 5.07 0.04
C TYR A 102 2.71 5.78 0.93
N TRP A 103 2.98 5.26 2.11
CA TRP A 103 3.96 5.78 3.08
C TRP A 103 5.37 5.18 2.92
N CYS A 104 5.55 4.20 2.04
CA CYS A 104 6.82 3.52 1.80
C CYS A 104 7.66 4.31 0.79
N GLU A 105 8.64 5.08 1.27
CA GLU A 105 9.47 5.92 0.40
C GLU A 105 10.28 5.13 -0.63
N PRO A 106 10.94 3.98 -0.30
CA PRO A 106 11.61 3.18 -1.34
C PRO A 106 10.65 2.64 -2.40
N CYS A 107 9.39 2.33 -2.02
CA CYS A 107 8.39 1.86 -2.97
C CYS A 107 8.06 2.91 -4.03
N ARG A 108 7.98 4.20 -3.64
CA ARG A 108 7.73 5.31 -4.57
C ARG A 108 8.80 5.42 -5.64
N THR A 109 10.05 5.15 -5.26
CA THR A 109 11.21 5.22 -6.17
C THR A 109 11.22 4.06 -7.16
N GLU A 110 10.75 2.87 -6.77
CA GLU A 110 10.82 1.69 -7.64
C GLU A 110 9.59 1.52 -8.57
N LEU A 111 8.43 2.12 -8.25
CA LEU A 111 7.24 2.01 -9.10
C LEU A 111 7.52 2.41 -10.57
N PRO A 112 8.23 3.52 -10.88
CA PRO A 112 8.62 3.85 -12.24
C PRO A 112 9.57 2.83 -12.90
N LEU A 113 10.40 2.13 -12.11
CA LEU A 113 11.28 1.08 -12.62
C LEU A 113 10.47 -0.15 -13.06
N PHE A 114 9.41 -0.51 -12.31
CA PHE A 114 8.49 -1.57 -12.69
C PHE A 114 7.70 -1.21 -13.94
N GLN A 115 7.31 0.05 -14.14
CA GLN A 115 6.69 0.48 -15.38
C GLN A 115 7.64 0.29 -16.56
N GLU A 116 8.88 0.76 -16.44
CA GLU A 116 9.87 0.61 -17.51
C GLU A 116 10.17 -0.87 -17.77
N TYR A 117 10.25 -1.70 -16.74
CA TYR A 117 10.42 -3.15 -16.89
C TYR A 117 9.22 -3.77 -17.61
N ALA A 118 7.99 -3.42 -17.24
CA ALA A 118 6.78 -3.94 -17.87
C ALA A 118 6.71 -3.56 -19.35
N ASP A 119 7.10 -2.33 -19.70
CA ASP A 119 7.14 -1.87 -21.10
C ASP A 119 8.16 -2.68 -21.94
N ARG A 120 9.29 -3.06 -21.35
CA ARG A 120 10.29 -3.91 -22.01
C ARG A 120 9.84 -5.37 -22.12
N ALA A 121 9.25 -5.90 -21.06
CA ALA A 121 8.81 -7.29 -20.97
C ALA A 121 7.60 -7.59 -21.86
N GLY A 122 6.76 -6.61 -22.11
CA GLY A 122 5.53 -6.75 -22.89
C GLY A 122 4.65 -7.88 -22.36
N SER A 123 4.30 -8.83 -23.22
CA SER A 123 3.47 -9.98 -22.84
C SER A 123 4.25 -11.17 -22.25
N ALA A 124 5.58 -11.10 -22.18
CA ALA A 124 6.40 -12.20 -21.66
C ALA A 124 6.23 -12.39 -20.14
N VAL A 125 5.90 -11.31 -19.41
CA VAL A 125 5.70 -11.30 -17.96
C VAL A 125 4.51 -10.41 -17.64
N GLN A 126 3.63 -10.86 -16.76
CA GLN A 126 2.60 -10.01 -16.19
C GLN A 126 3.21 -9.22 -15.00
N VAL A 127 3.15 -7.90 -15.05
CA VAL A 127 3.58 -7.05 -13.93
C VAL A 127 2.34 -6.40 -13.29
N LEU A 128 2.15 -6.65 -12.01
CA LEU A 128 1.07 -6.09 -11.21
C LEU A 128 1.64 -5.40 -9.97
N THR A 129 0.99 -4.34 -9.52
CA THR A 129 1.29 -3.72 -8.24
C THR A 129 0.20 -4.02 -7.22
N VAL A 130 0.57 -4.15 -5.95
CA VAL A 130 -0.37 -4.46 -4.86
C VAL A 130 -0.15 -3.44 -3.74
N HIS A 131 -1.15 -2.59 -3.52
CA HIS A 131 -1.13 -1.67 -2.39
C HIS A 131 -1.56 -2.39 -1.12
N SER A 132 -0.61 -2.62 -0.20
CA SER A 132 -0.76 -3.41 1.01
C SER A 132 -1.02 -2.52 2.24
N ASP A 133 -2.09 -1.73 2.19
CA ASP A 133 -2.51 -0.83 3.27
C ASP A 133 -4.01 -0.48 3.08
N PRO A 134 -4.81 -0.33 4.14
CA PRO A 134 -6.25 -0.04 4.01
C PRO A 134 -6.58 1.33 3.42
N ALA A 135 -5.64 2.27 3.38
CA ALA A 135 -5.90 3.65 2.94
C ALA A 135 -5.84 3.81 1.41
N GLU A 136 -6.77 3.19 0.68
CA GLU A 136 -6.84 3.19 -0.80
C GLU A 136 -6.78 4.60 -1.41
N ALA A 137 -7.52 5.55 -0.87
CA ALA A 137 -7.52 6.93 -1.37
C ALA A 137 -6.13 7.58 -1.31
N LYS A 138 -5.30 7.23 -0.32
CA LYS A 138 -3.91 7.71 -0.23
C LYS A 138 -3.01 7.07 -1.29
N ALA A 139 -3.24 5.79 -1.61
CA ALA A 139 -2.56 5.12 -2.71
C ALA A 139 -2.82 5.82 -4.04
N LEU A 140 -4.09 6.07 -4.35
CA LEU A 140 -4.51 6.73 -5.58
C LEU A 140 -3.97 8.17 -5.67
N SER A 141 -3.98 8.90 -4.55
CA SER A 141 -3.39 10.25 -4.48
C SER A 141 -1.88 10.22 -4.73
N LEU A 142 -1.17 9.22 -4.20
CA LEU A 142 0.26 9.05 -4.48
C LEU A 142 0.52 8.76 -5.95
N LEU A 143 -0.23 7.83 -6.56
CA LEU A 143 -0.07 7.50 -7.99
C LEU A 143 -0.34 8.73 -8.87
N ALA A 144 -1.38 9.52 -8.55
CA ALA A 144 -1.68 10.76 -9.27
C ALA A 144 -0.53 11.77 -9.16
N ALA A 145 0.05 11.95 -7.97
CA ALA A 145 1.19 12.84 -7.74
C ALA A 145 2.44 12.36 -8.50
N LEU A 146 2.76 11.06 -8.43
CA LEU A 146 3.88 10.48 -9.18
C LEU A 146 3.72 10.67 -10.69
N ASN A 147 2.49 10.48 -11.21
CA ASN A 147 2.22 10.71 -12.62
C ASN A 147 2.35 12.18 -13.01
N GLN A 148 1.98 13.10 -12.13
CA GLN A 148 2.24 14.52 -12.37
C GLN A 148 3.74 14.82 -12.43
N ASP A 149 4.52 14.31 -11.46
CA ASP A 149 5.97 14.48 -11.43
C ASP A 149 6.66 13.88 -12.67
N LEU A 150 6.20 12.72 -13.13
CA LEU A 150 6.72 12.07 -14.34
C LEU A 150 6.42 12.89 -15.61
N ARG A 151 5.20 13.44 -15.74
CA ARG A 151 4.84 14.33 -16.84
C ARG A 151 5.72 15.57 -16.86
N ASP A 152 5.93 16.20 -15.70
CA ASP A 152 6.77 17.41 -15.58
C ASP A 152 8.23 17.12 -15.98
N GLN A 153 8.69 15.87 -15.77
CA GLN A 153 10.00 15.37 -16.20
C GLN A 153 10.02 14.83 -17.62
N GLN A 154 8.92 14.88 -18.36
CA GLN A 154 8.75 14.30 -19.70
C GLN A 154 9.06 12.79 -19.75
N ARG A 155 8.75 12.08 -18.67
CA ARG A 155 8.91 10.63 -18.53
C ARG A 155 7.57 9.91 -18.73
N PRO A 156 7.59 8.62 -19.12
CA PRO A 156 6.38 7.80 -19.19
C PRO A 156 5.64 7.76 -17.86
N GLU A 157 4.32 7.87 -17.92
CA GLU A 157 3.43 7.76 -16.77
C GLU A 157 3.32 6.31 -16.29
N LEU A 158 3.01 6.14 -15.01
CA LEU A 158 2.66 4.84 -14.44
C LEU A 158 1.30 4.40 -14.97
N ARG A 159 1.26 3.24 -15.58
CA ARG A 159 0.06 2.60 -16.14
C ARG A 159 0.01 1.11 -15.78
N LEU A 160 0.66 0.74 -14.68
CA LEU A 160 0.59 -0.62 -14.18
C LEU A 160 -0.80 -0.91 -13.60
N PRO A 161 -1.35 -2.10 -13.84
CA PRO A 161 -2.51 -2.56 -13.08
C PRO A 161 -2.17 -2.63 -11.59
N GLY A 162 -3.01 -2.02 -10.77
CA GLY A 162 -2.84 -1.95 -9.34
C GLY A 162 -3.99 -2.64 -8.61
N LEU A 163 -3.65 -3.42 -7.59
CA LEU A 163 -4.59 -4.14 -6.73
C LEU A 163 -4.59 -3.55 -5.33
N GLN A 164 -5.76 -3.54 -4.68
CA GLN A 164 -5.93 -3.10 -3.31
C GLN A 164 -6.00 -4.32 -2.39
N ASP A 165 -5.05 -4.43 -1.46
CA ASP A 165 -4.92 -5.50 -0.46
C ASP A 165 -4.86 -4.88 0.96
N PRO A 166 -6.01 -4.48 1.53
CA PRO A 166 -6.05 -3.75 2.79
C PRO A 166 -5.52 -4.56 3.98
N ASP A 167 -5.59 -5.88 3.90
CA ASP A 167 -5.26 -6.80 4.98
C ASP A 167 -3.91 -7.51 4.77
N ALA A 168 -3.12 -7.09 3.77
CA ALA A 168 -1.84 -7.69 3.39
C ALA A 168 -1.92 -9.24 3.19
N ARG A 169 -3.00 -9.69 2.56
CA ARG A 169 -3.29 -11.12 2.31
C ARG A 169 -2.25 -11.75 1.40
N VAL A 170 -1.82 -11.02 0.35
CA VAL A 170 -0.79 -11.49 -0.59
C VAL A 170 0.53 -11.73 0.14
N ARG A 171 0.98 -10.77 0.95
CA ARG A 171 2.21 -10.90 1.73
C ARG A 171 2.14 -12.08 2.70
N THR A 172 1.01 -12.23 3.39
CA THR A 172 0.79 -13.33 4.35
C THR A 172 0.80 -14.69 3.65
N ALA A 173 0.10 -14.83 2.53
CA ALA A 173 0.05 -16.07 1.77
C ALA A 173 1.40 -16.42 1.10
N ALA A 174 2.19 -15.40 0.73
CA ALA A 174 3.55 -15.59 0.24
C ALA A 174 4.55 -15.94 1.35
N ASN A 175 4.13 -15.98 2.61
CA ASN A 175 5.01 -16.16 3.78
C ASN A 175 6.20 -15.18 3.77
N ALA A 176 5.97 -13.97 3.28
CA ALA A 176 6.99 -12.92 3.18
C ALA A 176 7.05 -12.09 4.47
N PRO A 177 8.19 -11.46 4.79
CA PRO A 177 8.38 -10.68 6.01
C PRO A 177 7.44 -9.47 6.08
N ASN A 178 7.23 -8.94 7.31
CA ASN A 178 6.44 -7.72 7.50
C ASN A 178 7.28 -6.47 7.20
N ALA A 179 7.62 -6.29 5.94
CA ALA A 179 8.40 -5.16 5.42
C ALA A 179 7.88 -4.77 4.04
N LEU A 180 8.22 -3.58 3.55
CA LEU A 180 7.99 -3.11 2.18
C LEU A 180 9.22 -2.33 1.71
N PRO A 181 9.53 -2.36 0.41
CA PRO A 181 8.84 -3.10 -0.65
C PRO A 181 9.12 -4.61 -0.61
N ILE A 182 8.20 -5.37 -1.17
CA ILE A 182 8.39 -6.80 -1.47
C ILE A 182 7.96 -7.05 -2.90
N THR A 183 8.74 -7.83 -3.61
CA THR A 183 8.33 -8.35 -4.91
C THR A 183 8.20 -9.86 -4.84
N VAL A 184 7.04 -10.39 -5.23
CA VAL A 184 6.75 -11.82 -5.30
C VAL A 184 6.81 -12.26 -6.75
N LEU A 185 7.63 -13.27 -7.04
CA LEU A 185 7.82 -13.83 -8.37
C LEU A 185 7.07 -15.15 -8.47
N ILE A 186 6.13 -15.25 -9.42
CA ILE A 186 5.18 -16.35 -9.53
C ILE A 186 5.40 -17.03 -10.87
N ARG A 187 5.54 -18.37 -10.84
CA ARG A 187 5.65 -19.19 -12.05
C ARG A 187 4.30 -19.33 -12.76
N PRO A 188 4.31 -19.73 -14.04
CA PRO A 188 3.09 -19.96 -14.81
C PRO A 188 2.10 -20.98 -14.20
N ASP A 189 2.57 -21.86 -13.33
CA ASP A 189 1.74 -22.82 -12.61
C ASP A 189 1.08 -22.24 -11.33
N GLY A 190 1.41 -20.98 -10.98
CA GLY A 190 0.93 -20.29 -9.79
C GLY A 190 1.77 -20.52 -8.53
N SER A 191 2.82 -21.33 -8.61
CA SER A 191 3.77 -21.49 -7.50
C SER A 191 4.65 -20.24 -7.34
N ILE A 192 4.96 -19.89 -6.10
CA ILE A 192 5.91 -18.79 -5.83
C ILE A 192 7.32 -19.33 -6.12
N ALA A 193 8.04 -18.64 -7.00
CA ALA A 193 9.43 -18.92 -7.28
C ALA A 193 10.33 -18.36 -6.17
N GLU A 194 10.10 -17.10 -5.83
CA GLU A 194 10.90 -16.34 -4.88
C GLU A 194 10.12 -15.12 -4.40
N TYR A 195 10.49 -14.56 -3.26
CA TYR A 195 10.17 -13.18 -2.91
C TYR A 195 11.45 -12.39 -2.63
N VAL A 196 11.46 -11.13 -3.03
CA VAL A 196 12.58 -10.18 -2.84
C VAL A 196 12.12 -9.09 -1.88
N ALA A 197 12.71 -9.06 -0.67
CA ALA A 197 12.35 -8.10 0.38
C ALA A 197 13.39 -6.96 0.48
N ARG A 198 13.58 -6.26 -0.62
CA ARG A 198 14.44 -5.07 -0.75
C ARG A 198 13.98 -4.23 -1.93
N PRO A 199 14.29 -2.92 -1.94
CA PRO A 199 14.08 -2.11 -3.13
C PRO A 199 15.03 -2.54 -4.27
N PHE A 200 14.55 -2.42 -5.51
CA PHE A 200 15.39 -2.55 -6.69
C PHE A 200 16.13 -1.24 -6.98
N ARG A 201 17.34 -1.36 -7.48
CA ARG A 201 18.22 -0.21 -7.79
C ARG A 201 17.90 0.41 -9.14
N ASP A 202 17.60 -0.42 -10.12
CA ASP A 202 17.34 -0.05 -11.49
C ASP A 202 16.58 -1.18 -12.23
N VAL A 203 16.22 -0.94 -13.49
CA VAL A 203 15.47 -1.89 -14.31
C VAL A 203 16.28 -3.15 -14.63
N ALA A 204 17.61 -3.05 -14.71
CA ALA A 204 18.47 -4.21 -14.94
C ALA A 204 18.44 -5.16 -13.72
N ASP A 205 18.46 -4.61 -12.51
CA ASP A 205 18.33 -5.40 -11.26
C ASP A 205 16.99 -6.17 -11.22
N ILE A 206 15.89 -5.58 -11.72
CA ILE A 206 14.60 -6.26 -11.87
C ILE A 206 14.74 -7.38 -12.93
N ALA A 207 15.27 -7.07 -14.10
CA ALA A 207 15.38 -8.01 -15.21
C ALA A 207 16.24 -9.23 -14.84
N ASP A 208 17.40 -9.02 -14.22
CA ASP A 208 18.29 -10.08 -13.77
C ASP A 208 17.62 -10.98 -12.73
N THR A 209 16.90 -10.38 -11.79
CA THR A 209 16.17 -11.11 -10.75
C THR A 209 15.05 -11.96 -11.36
N VAL A 210 14.26 -11.40 -12.28
CA VAL A 210 13.17 -12.12 -12.95
C VAL A 210 13.74 -13.22 -13.85
N ALA A 211 14.84 -12.96 -14.60
CA ALA A 211 15.49 -13.97 -15.41
C ALA A 211 15.98 -15.14 -14.55
N GLY A 212 16.59 -14.87 -13.41
CA GLY A 212 17.07 -15.90 -12.49
C GLY A 212 15.96 -16.75 -11.89
N ALA A 213 14.86 -16.14 -11.47
CA ALA A 213 13.78 -16.83 -10.76
C ALA A 213 12.74 -17.48 -11.70
N LEU A 214 12.43 -16.83 -12.83
CA LEU A 214 11.33 -17.22 -13.72
C LEU A 214 11.83 -17.69 -15.11
N GLY A 215 13.13 -17.55 -15.41
CA GLY A 215 13.69 -17.93 -16.70
C GLY A 215 13.29 -17.04 -17.87
N VAL A 216 12.81 -15.83 -17.60
CA VAL A 216 12.37 -14.87 -18.62
C VAL A 216 13.42 -13.77 -18.80
N THR A 217 13.94 -13.64 -20.01
CA THR A 217 14.87 -12.57 -20.41
C THR A 217 14.17 -11.56 -21.29
N VAL A 218 14.39 -10.25 -21.01
CA VAL A 218 13.79 -9.12 -21.73
C VAL A 218 14.80 -8.08 -22.12
#